data_ef31a6a535feea4fcab27d9045f7c9ef
#
_entry.id   ef31a6a535feea4fcab27d9045f7c9ef
#
_cell.length_a   1.000
_cell.length_b   1.000
_cell.length_c   1.000
_cell.angle_alpha   90.00
_cell.angle_beta   90.00
_cell.angle_gamma   90.00
#
_symmetry.space_group_name_H-M   'P 1'
#
loop_
_entity.id
_entity.type
_entity.pdbx_description
1 polymer ?
#
loop_
_entity_poly.entity_id
_entity_poly.type
_entity_poly.pdbx_seq_one_letter_code
_entity_poly.pdbx_strand_id
1 'polypeptide(L)'
;MVLNFKTLGQGKPLIILHGLFGMLDNWQSVAKVLEHDFTLYLVDQRNHGKSPHTAQHSYKLMAEDLRDFMLREGIPQSNILGHSMGGKTAMQFALDFPEMVEKLIIVDIGIKRYDSGHDHIFEALQSVQLNNITNRSDAELQLTQFIHQPGVKQFLLKNLTREPDGTYHWKFNLAALNDNYENNIL
;
A
#
# COMPACT_ATOMS: atom_id res chain seq x y z
N MET A 1 3.28 -11.05 9.98
CA MET A 1 2.17 -10.39 10.72
C MET A 1 0.81 -10.74 10.11
N VAL A 2 -0.34 -10.35 10.77
CA VAL A 2 -1.69 -10.58 10.20
C VAL A 2 -2.08 -9.40 9.32
N LEU A 3 -1.97 -9.55 8.01
CA LEU A 3 -2.34 -8.51 7.06
C LEU A 3 -3.86 -8.45 6.89
N ASN A 4 -4.39 -7.24 6.69
CA ASN A 4 -5.77 -7.02 6.27
C ASN A 4 -5.90 -7.27 4.77
N PHE A 5 -6.97 -7.94 4.37
CA PHE A 5 -7.22 -8.24 2.96
C PHE A 5 -8.70 -8.35 2.64
N LYS A 6 -9.01 -8.36 1.36
CA LYS A 6 -10.34 -8.63 0.80
C LYS A 6 -10.21 -9.67 -0.30
N THR A 7 -11.10 -10.67 -0.28
CA THR A 7 -11.17 -11.70 -1.32
C THR A 7 -12.35 -11.46 -2.24
N LEU A 8 -12.17 -11.65 -3.53
CA LEU A 8 -13.18 -11.50 -4.59
C LEU A 8 -12.99 -12.56 -5.66
N GLY A 9 -14.07 -12.94 -6.34
CA GLY A 9 -14.03 -13.80 -7.51
C GLY A 9 -13.74 -15.27 -7.22
N GLN A 10 -13.53 -16.04 -8.29
CA GLN A 10 -13.24 -17.47 -8.28
C GLN A 10 -12.25 -17.81 -9.40
N GLY A 11 -11.34 -18.75 -9.16
CA GLY A 11 -10.34 -19.18 -10.13
C GLY A 11 -8.96 -19.27 -9.53
N LYS A 12 -7.92 -19.12 -10.36
CA LYS A 12 -6.54 -19.13 -9.89
C LYS A 12 -6.26 -17.95 -8.95
N PRO A 13 -5.47 -18.16 -7.89
CA PRO A 13 -5.14 -17.07 -6.96
C PRO A 13 -4.34 -15.97 -7.66
N LEU A 14 -4.72 -14.73 -7.39
CA LEU A 14 -3.99 -13.51 -7.78
C LEU A 14 -3.96 -12.55 -6.60
N ILE A 15 -2.77 -12.33 -6.05
CA ILE A 15 -2.54 -11.36 -4.97
C ILE A 15 -2.17 -10.02 -5.58
N ILE A 16 -2.79 -8.93 -5.10
CA ILE A 16 -2.55 -7.56 -5.56
C ILE A 16 -1.99 -6.72 -4.42
N LEU A 17 -0.79 -6.15 -4.65
CA LEU A 17 -0.05 -5.31 -3.72
C LEU A 17 -0.05 -3.86 -4.21
N HIS A 18 -0.54 -2.95 -3.38
CA HIS A 18 -0.63 -1.51 -3.68
C HIS A 18 0.72 -0.79 -3.54
N GLY A 19 0.83 0.43 -4.08
CA GLY A 19 1.97 1.32 -3.94
C GLY A 19 2.00 2.09 -2.61
N LEU A 20 3.06 2.88 -2.41
CA LEU A 20 3.24 3.75 -1.25
C LEU A 20 2.03 4.69 -1.09
N PHE A 21 1.59 4.91 0.15
CA PHE A 21 0.37 5.62 0.52
C PHE A 21 -0.93 5.03 -0.06
N GLY A 22 -0.87 3.85 -0.69
CA GLY A 22 -2.03 3.14 -1.18
C GLY A 22 -2.68 2.25 -0.13
N MET A 23 -3.74 1.57 -0.55
CA MET A 23 -4.45 0.53 0.20
C MET A 23 -5.22 -0.37 -0.76
N LEU A 24 -5.75 -1.46 -0.26
CA LEU A 24 -6.51 -2.44 -1.06
C LEU A 24 -7.68 -1.81 -1.83
N ASP A 25 -8.31 -0.76 -1.28
CA ASP A 25 -9.44 -0.08 -1.92
C ASP A 25 -9.07 0.62 -3.24
N ASN A 26 -7.80 0.92 -3.48
CA ASN A 26 -7.35 1.51 -4.75
C ASN A 26 -7.50 0.55 -5.94
N TRP A 27 -7.59 -0.75 -5.68
CA TRP A 27 -7.65 -1.80 -6.68
C TRP A 27 -9.06 -2.35 -6.94
N GLN A 28 -10.08 -1.86 -6.25
CA GLN A 28 -11.45 -2.40 -6.35
C GLN A 28 -12.03 -2.34 -7.77
N SER A 29 -11.75 -1.27 -8.53
CA SER A 29 -12.25 -1.16 -9.92
C SER A 29 -11.59 -2.17 -10.86
N VAL A 30 -10.29 -2.40 -10.70
CA VAL A 30 -9.55 -3.42 -11.46
C VAL A 30 -10.00 -4.82 -11.03
N ALA A 31 -10.18 -5.02 -9.72
CA ALA A 31 -10.66 -6.29 -9.18
C ALA A 31 -12.00 -6.72 -9.76
N LYS A 32 -12.96 -5.81 -9.94
CA LYS A 32 -14.25 -6.10 -10.57
C LYS A 32 -14.15 -6.64 -11.99
N VAL A 33 -13.09 -6.32 -12.71
CA VAL A 33 -12.84 -6.86 -14.05
C VAL A 33 -12.20 -8.24 -13.96
N LEU A 34 -11.26 -8.41 -13.04
CA LEU A 34 -10.48 -9.64 -12.92
C LEU A 34 -11.17 -10.75 -12.10
N GLU A 35 -12.21 -10.43 -11.31
CA GLU A 35 -12.91 -11.39 -10.45
C GLU A 35 -13.64 -12.50 -11.22
N HIS A 36 -13.82 -12.34 -12.52
CA HIS A 36 -14.40 -13.38 -13.37
C HIS A 36 -13.43 -14.53 -13.66
N ASP A 37 -12.12 -14.28 -13.60
CA ASP A 37 -11.08 -15.23 -14.01
C ASP A 37 -10.19 -15.67 -12.85
N PHE A 38 -10.15 -14.88 -11.75
CA PHE A 38 -9.24 -15.08 -10.62
C PHE A 38 -9.95 -15.06 -9.28
N THR A 39 -9.40 -15.82 -8.33
CA THR A 39 -9.62 -15.56 -6.90
C THR A 39 -8.63 -14.47 -6.48
N LEU A 40 -9.13 -13.26 -6.29
CA LEU A 40 -8.33 -12.09 -5.99
C LEU A 40 -8.14 -11.91 -4.49
N TYR A 41 -6.92 -11.60 -4.08
CA TYR A 41 -6.58 -11.19 -2.72
C TYR A 41 -6.02 -9.77 -2.79
N LEU A 42 -6.84 -8.76 -2.47
CA LEU A 42 -6.40 -7.38 -2.34
C LEU A 42 -5.85 -7.19 -0.93
N VAL A 43 -4.57 -6.87 -0.79
CA VAL A 43 -3.89 -6.87 0.50
C VAL A 43 -3.45 -5.45 0.88
N ASP A 44 -3.76 -5.03 2.11
CA ASP A 44 -3.08 -3.89 2.72
C ASP A 44 -1.72 -4.35 3.24
N GLN A 45 -0.63 -3.78 2.73
CA GLN A 45 0.71 -4.07 3.21
C GLN A 45 0.94 -3.45 4.60
N ARG A 46 1.96 -3.92 5.36
CA ARG A 46 2.31 -3.32 6.67
C ARG A 46 2.35 -1.79 6.60
N ASN A 47 2.00 -1.14 7.67
CA ASN A 47 1.95 0.32 7.79
C ASN A 47 0.94 1.03 6.88
N HIS A 48 0.03 0.30 6.23
CA HIS A 48 -0.99 0.86 5.34
C HIS A 48 -2.39 0.27 5.63
N GLY A 49 -3.41 1.06 5.31
CA GLY A 49 -4.81 0.65 5.37
C GLY A 49 -5.22 0.21 6.78
N LYS A 50 -5.73 -1.03 6.87
CA LYS A 50 -6.11 -1.66 8.14
C LYS A 50 -5.10 -2.70 8.63
N SER A 51 -3.98 -2.87 7.92
CA SER A 51 -2.91 -3.74 8.38
C SER A 51 -2.14 -3.14 9.56
N PRO A 52 -1.50 -3.98 10.41
CA PRO A 52 -0.79 -3.50 11.59
C PRO A 52 0.29 -2.47 11.26
N HIS A 53 0.41 -1.49 12.14
CA HIS A 53 1.45 -0.46 12.11
C HIS A 53 2.63 -0.88 12.99
N THR A 54 3.84 -0.69 12.47
CA THR A 54 5.11 -0.97 13.17
C THR A 54 6.15 0.09 12.81
N ALA A 55 7.20 0.23 13.61
CA ALA A 55 8.29 1.15 13.30
C ALA A 55 9.13 0.69 12.09
N GLN A 56 9.13 -0.60 11.78
CA GLN A 56 9.96 -1.18 10.71
C GLN A 56 9.19 -1.26 9.39
N HIS A 57 9.86 -0.86 8.30
CA HIS A 57 9.30 -0.95 6.95
C HIS A 57 10.43 -1.21 5.94
N SER A 58 10.43 -2.37 5.31
CA SER A 58 11.38 -2.74 4.26
C SER A 58 10.80 -3.80 3.33
N TYR A 59 11.31 -3.90 2.11
CA TYR A 59 10.87 -4.91 1.13
C TYR A 59 11.03 -6.33 1.64
N LYS A 60 12.13 -6.63 2.36
CA LYS A 60 12.35 -7.93 2.96
C LYS A 60 11.23 -8.29 3.95
N LEU A 61 10.92 -7.38 4.86
CA LEU A 61 9.85 -7.59 5.84
C LEU A 61 8.46 -7.69 5.19
N MET A 62 8.21 -6.92 4.13
CA MET A 62 6.95 -7.02 3.38
C MET A 62 6.83 -8.35 2.62
N ALA A 63 7.94 -8.87 2.09
CA ALA A 63 7.97 -10.19 1.46
C ALA A 63 7.73 -11.31 2.48
N GLU A 64 8.32 -11.24 3.67
CA GLU A 64 8.07 -12.17 4.78
C GLU A 64 6.60 -12.11 5.24
N ASP A 65 6.00 -10.93 5.34
CA ASP A 65 4.58 -10.78 5.66
C ASP A 65 3.68 -11.42 4.59
N LEU A 66 4.03 -11.27 3.32
CA LEU A 66 3.29 -11.88 2.22
C LEU A 66 3.38 -13.42 2.27
N ARG A 67 4.57 -13.97 2.57
CA ARG A 67 4.72 -15.42 2.80
C ARG A 67 3.82 -15.90 3.93
N ASP A 68 3.87 -15.23 5.07
CA ASP A 68 3.08 -15.60 6.24
C ASP A 68 1.58 -15.48 5.97
N PHE A 69 1.18 -14.48 5.17
CA PHE A 69 -0.19 -14.34 4.68
C PHE A 69 -0.60 -15.53 3.82
N MET A 70 0.19 -15.89 2.80
CA MET A 70 -0.12 -17.01 1.90
C MET A 70 -0.21 -18.33 2.65
N LEU A 71 0.72 -18.60 3.58
CA LEU A 71 0.71 -19.82 4.40
C LEU A 71 -0.56 -19.90 5.26
N ARG A 72 -0.98 -18.80 5.87
CA ARG A 72 -2.16 -18.75 6.72
C ARG A 72 -3.45 -18.95 5.93
N GLU A 73 -3.54 -18.37 4.72
CA GLU A 73 -4.71 -18.49 3.86
C GLU A 73 -4.71 -19.81 3.04
N GLY A 74 -3.71 -20.68 3.23
CA GLY A 74 -3.59 -21.95 2.52
C GLY A 74 -3.33 -21.78 1.02
N ILE A 75 -2.60 -20.74 0.62
CA ILE A 75 -2.25 -20.42 -0.76
C ILE A 75 -0.82 -20.93 -1.00
N PRO A 76 -0.60 -22.13 -1.56
CA PRO A 76 0.74 -22.66 -1.77
C PRO A 76 1.51 -21.92 -2.87
N GLN A 77 0.80 -21.41 -3.88
CA GLN A 77 1.36 -20.68 -5.02
C GLN A 77 0.33 -19.71 -5.57
N SER A 78 0.76 -18.53 -6.03
CA SER A 78 -0.13 -17.48 -6.56
C SER A 78 0.51 -16.70 -7.70
N ASN A 79 -0.34 -16.13 -8.56
CA ASN A 79 0.05 -14.99 -9.37
C ASN A 79 0.16 -13.77 -8.43
N ILE A 80 1.18 -12.92 -8.64
CA ILE A 80 1.40 -11.74 -7.80
C ILE A 80 1.50 -10.51 -8.71
N LEU A 81 0.63 -9.55 -8.47
CA LEU A 81 0.65 -8.25 -9.12
C LEU A 81 1.05 -7.19 -8.09
N GLY A 82 2.13 -6.47 -8.38
CA GLY A 82 2.60 -5.39 -7.52
C GLY A 82 2.76 -4.08 -8.29
N HIS A 83 2.22 -3.00 -7.72
CA HIS A 83 2.35 -1.65 -8.28
C HIS A 83 3.33 -0.83 -7.44
N SER A 84 4.29 -0.16 -8.10
CA SER A 84 5.26 0.73 -7.46
C SER A 84 5.96 0.05 -6.26
N MET A 85 5.83 0.53 -5.02
CA MET A 85 6.33 -0.13 -3.79
C MET A 85 5.88 -1.61 -3.71
N GLY A 86 4.60 -1.91 -4.00
CA GLY A 86 4.11 -3.29 -4.07
C GLY A 86 4.80 -4.12 -5.15
N GLY A 87 5.24 -3.49 -6.25
CA GLY A 87 6.06 -4.14 -7.28
C GLY A 87 7.44 -4.53 -6.77
N LYS A 88 8.11 -3.66 -6.02
CA LYS A 88 9.38 -3.98 -5.35
C LYS A 88 9.20 -5.10 -4.31
N THR A 89 8.12 -5.05 -3.53
CA THR A 89 7.75 -6.15 -2.60
C THR A 89 7.59 -7.47 -3.33
N ALA A 90 6.85 -7.46 -4.46
CA ALA A 90 6.62 -8.66 -5.26
C ALA A 90 7.91 -9.21 -5.89
N MET A 91 8.82 -8.33 -6.33
CA MET A 91 10.16 -8.74 -6.81
C MET A 91 10.97 -9.39 -5.69
N GLN A 92 11.03 -8.76 -4.49
CA GLN A 92 11.73 -9.33 -3.34
C GLN A 92 11.15 -10.68 -2.95
N PHE A 93 9.81 -10.79 -2.93
CA PHE A 93 9.12 -12.04 -2.64
C PHE A 93 9.47 -13.15 -3.64
N ALA A 94 9.51 -12.82 -4.94
CA ALA A 94 9.86 -13.79 -5.98
C ALA A 94 11.32 -14.26 -5.91
N LEU A 95 12.23 -13.42 -5.37
CA LEU A 95 13.63 -13.80 -5.13
C LEU A 95 13.76 -14.70 -3.89
N ASP A 96 13.03 -14.39 -2.83
CA ASP A 96 13.16 -15.11 -1.54
C ASP A 96 12.33 -16.41 -1.50
N PHE A 97 11.20 -16.46 -2.25
CA PHE A 97 10.23 -17.57 -2.25
C PHE A 97 9.76 -17.93 -3.67
N PRO A 98 10.66 -18.27 -4.60
CA PRO A 98 10.32 -18.48 -6.03
C PRO A 98 9.30 -19.59 -6.25
N GLU A 99 9.26 -20.61 -5.39
CA GLU A 99 8.31 -21.72 -5.45
C GLU A 99 6.86 -21.31 -5.17
N MET A 100 6.66 -20.19 -4.50
CA MET A 100 5.34 -19.65 -4.16
C MET A 100 4.76 -18.73 -5.26
N VAL A 101 5.53 -18.42 -6.32
CA VAL A 101 5.13 -17.51 -7.41
C VAL A 101 4.83 -18.30 -8.68
N GLU A 102 3.58 -18.22 -9.17
CA GLU A 102 3.22 -18.77 -10.49
C GLU A 102 3.60 -17.78 -11.61
N LYS A 103 3.18 -16.51 -11.48
CA LYS A 103 3.53 -15.42 -12.39
C LYS A 103 3.72 -14.14 -11.60
N LEU A 104 4.67 -13.32 -12.05
CA LEU A 104 4.97 -12.02 -11.48
C LEU A 104 4.55 -10.92 -12.46
N ILE A 105 3.69 -10.00 -12.01
CA ILE A 105 3.20 -8.87 -12.79
C ILE A 105 3.64 -7.58 -12.08
N ILE A 106 4.51 -6.82 -12.73
CA ILE A 106 5.06 -5.58 -12.20
C ILE A 106 4.46 -4.40 -12.94
N VAL A 107 3.87 -3.48 -12.18
CA VAL A 107 3.19 -2.30 -12.71
C VAL A 107 3.92 -1.03 -12.25
N ASP A 108 4.36 -0.24 -13.23
CA ASP A 108 4.89 1.12 -13.07
C ASP A 108 6.08 1.23 -12.10
N ILE A 109 7.00 0.25 -12.15
CA ILE A 109 8.26 0.26 -11.38
C ILE A 109 9.29 -0.66 -12.04
N GLY A 110 10.56 -0.29 -11.99
CA GLY A 110 11.69 -1.12 -12.44
C GLY A 110 12.52 -1.66 -11.29
N ILE A 111 13.53 -2.48 -11.64
CA ILE A 111 14.46 -3.10 -10.68
C ILE A 111 15.50 -2.14 -10.11
N LYS A 112 15.69 -0.97 -10.74
CA LYS A 112 16.69 0.02 -10.33
C LYS A 112 16.32 0.70 -9.01
N ARG A 113 17.32 1.24 -8.32
CA ARG A 113 17.09 2.23 -7.27
C ARG A 113 16.57 3.51 -7.90
N TYR A 114 15.63 4.17 -7.24
CA TYR A 114 15.09 5.47 -7.63
C TYR A 114 15.64 6.53 -6.69
N ASP A 115 15.82 7.74 -7.21
CA ASP A 115 16.12 8.90 -6.37
C ASP A 115 14.88 9.26 -5.54
N SER A 116 15.10 9.94 -4.42
CA SER A 116 14.02 10.44 -3.57
C SER A 116 13.10 11.36 -4.40
N GLY A 117 11.86 10.92 -4.60
CA GLY A 117 10.87 11.66 -5.39
C GLY A 117 9.61 12.01 -4.60
N HIS A 118 9.50 11.54 -3.35
CA HIS A 118 8.31 11.71 -2.53
C HIS A 118 8.51 12.64 -1.33
N ASP A 119 9.67 13.30 -1.19
CA ASP A 119 9.98 14.17 -0.05
C ASP A 119 8.92 15.25 0.11
N HIS A 120 8.54 15.91 -0.98
CA HIS A 120 7.48 16.92 -0.98
C HIS A 120 6.11 16.34 -0.58
N ILE A 121 5.86 15.03 -0.80
CA ILE A 121 4.63 14.35 -0.35
C ILE A 121 4.69 14.13 1.17
N PHE A 122 5.84 13.68 1.69
CA PHE A 122 6.03 13.53 3.13
C PHE A 122 5.90 14.87 3.85
N GLU A 123 6.53 15.93 3.35
CA GLU A 123 6.40 17.29 3.88
C GLU A 123 4.93 17.74 3.89
N ALA A 124 4.21 17.54 2.77
CA ALA A 124 2.80 17.87 2.67
C ALA A 124 1.95 17.13 3.71
N LEU A 125 2.16 15.82 3.86
CA LEU A 125 1.39 15.00 4.81
C LEU A 125 1.71 15.37 6.27
N GLN A 126 2.97 15.69 6.59
CA GLN A 126 3.40 16.14 7.92
C GLN A 126 2.88 17.53 8.26
N SER A 127 2.67 18.41 7.28
CA SER A 127 2.15 19.76 7.48
C SER A 127 0.67 19.79 7.86
N VAL A 128 -0.09 18.71 7.57
CA VAL A 128 -1.51 18.65 7.90
C VAL A 128 -1.72 18.57 9.40
N GLN A 129 -2.33 19.60 9.95
CA GLN A 129 -2.64 19.71 11.38
C GLN A 129 -3.89 18.91 11.73
N LEU A 130 -3.78 17.58 11.83
CA LEU A 130 -4.90 16.65 12.02
C LEU A 130 -5.80 17.00 13.20
N ASN A 131 -5.26 17.58 14.27
CA ASN A 131 -6.02 18.00 15.46
C ASN A 131 -6.86 19.30 15.24
N ASN A 132 -6.57 20.04 14.16
CA ASN A 132 -7.20 21.33 13.89
C ASN A 132 -8.17 21.28 12.71
N ILE A 133 -8.28 20.14 12.01
CA ILE A 133 -9.22 19.98 10.91
C ILE A 133 -10.58 19.50 11.43
N THR A 134 -11.65 20.00 10.83
CA THR A 134 -13.03 19.63 11.17
C THR A 134 -13.68 18.79 10.09
N ASN A 135 -13.12 18.81 8.88
CA ASN A 135 -13.59 18.07 7.72
C ASN A 135 -12.44 17.80 6.74
N ARG A 136 -12.72 16.97 5.73
CA ARG A 136 -11.74 16.59 4.69
C ARG A 136 -11.25 17.79 3.86
N SER A 137 -12.09 18.80 3.64
CA SER A 137 -11.72 19.98 2.84
C SER A 137 -10.66 20.83 3.55
N ASP A 138 -10.64 20.86 4.88
CA ASP A 138 -9.60 21.55 5.65
C ASP A 138 -8.22 20.90 5.39
N ALA A 139 -8.16 19.57 5.38
CA ALA A 139 -6.94 18.84 5.05
C ALA A 139 -6.53 19.06 3.57
N GLU A 140 -7.49 19.07 2.65
CA GLU A 140 -7.23 19.33 1.23
C GLU A 140 -6.63 20.72 1.00
N LEU A 141 -7.13 21.73 1.71
CA LEU A 141 -6.61 23.09 1.64
C LEU A 141 -5.14 23.15 2.11
N GLN A 142 -4.80 22.47 3.21
CA GLN A 142 -3.44 22.42 3.72
C GLN A 142 -2.50 21.68 2.74
N LEU A 143 -2.92 20.54 2.18
CA LEU A 143 -2.15 19.82 1.16
C LEU A 143 -1.92 20.64 -0.12
N THR A 144 -2.84 21.56 -0.46
CA THR A 144 -2.74 22.38 -1.69
C THR A 144 -1.52 23.32 -1.68
N GLN A 145 -0.96 23.63 -0.52
CA GLN A 145 0.25 24.44 -0.40
C GLN A 145 1.50 23.72 -0.96
N PHE A 146 1.50 22.39 -0.97
CA PHE A 146 2.62 21.55 -1.40
C PHE A 146 2.32 20.76 -2.67
N ILE A 147 1.08 20.31 -2.84
CA ILE A 147 0.66 19.40 -3.91
C ILE A 147 -0.37 20.09 -4.79
N HIS A 148 0.01 20.36 -6.03
CA HIS A 148 -0.87 21.05 -7.00
C HIS A 148 -1.74 20.10 -7.82
N GLN A 149 -1.31 18.83 -7.99
CA GLN A 149 -2.04 17.82 -8.76
C GLN A 149 -3.30 17.34 -8.03
N PRO A 150 -4.52 17.59 -8.56
CA PRO A 150 -5.75 17.19 -7.89
C PRO A 150 -5.85 15.67 -7.64
N GLY A 151 -5.40 14.86 -8.62
CA GLY A 151 -5.43 13.40 -8.52
C GLY A 151 -4.59 12.87 -7.37
N VAL A 152 -3.39 13.45 -7.15
CA VAL A 152 -2.50 13.08 -6.02
C VAL A 152 -3.16 13.44 -4.69
N LYS A 153 -3.70 14.66 -4.56
CA LYS A 153 -4.42 15.08 -3.34
C LYS A 153 -5.56 14.12 -3.00
N GLN A 154 -6.41 13.82 -3.99
CA GLN A 154 -7.54 12.93 -3.79
C GLN A 154 -7.10 11.50 -3.43
N PHE A 155 -6.01 11.01 -4.02
CA PHE A 155 -5.40 9.72 -3.67
C PHE A 155 -4.96 9.70 -2.20
N LEU A 156 -4.21 10.70 -1.76
CA LEU A 156 -3.74 10.80 -0.37
C LEU A 156 -4.90 10.93 0.61
N LEU A 157 -5.87 11.80 0.32
CA LEU A 157 -7.04 12.05 1.16
C LEU A 157 -7.97 10.83 1.31
N LYS A 158 -7.90 9.80 0.45
CA LYS A 158 -8.60 8.54 0.69
C LYS A 158 -8.13 7.83 1.96
N ASN A 159 -6.92 8.15 2.41
CA ASN A 159 -6.37 7.61 3.65
C ASN A 159 -6.73 8.44 4.89
N LEU A 160 -7.34 9.61 4.74
CA LEU A 160 -7.81 10.38 5.88
C LEU A 160 -9.10 9.73 6.42
N THR A 161 -9.08 9.37 7.69
CA THR A 161 -10.25 8.81 8.37
C THR A 161 -10.59 9.63 9.61
N ARG A 162 -11.88 9.66 9.94
CA ARG A 162 -12.40 10.31 11.12
C ARG A 162 -12.85 9.25 12.12
N GLU A 163 -12.39 9.37 13.35
CA GLU A 163 -12.78 8.51 14.45
C GLU A 163 -14.14 8.93 15.04
N PRO A 164 -14.81 8.05 15.82
CA PRO A 164 -16.07 8.35 16.47
C PRO A 164 -16.01 9.56 17.41
N ASP A 165 -14.85 9.83 18.01
CA ASP A 165 -14.59 11.00 18.87
C ASP A 165 -14.38 12.30 18.09
N GLY A 166 -14.37 12.21 16.76
CA GLY A 166 -14.20 13.35 15.85
C GLY A 166 -12.77 13.64 15.44
N THR A 167 -11.78 12.96 15.99
CA THR A 167 -10.37 13.10 15.63
C THR A 167 -10.09 12.54 14.23
N TYR A 168 -9.05 13.05 13.57
CA TYR A 168 -8.62 12.57 12.26
C TYR A 168 -7.25 11.93 12.34
N HIS A 169 -7.02 10.88 11.54
CA HIS A 169 -5.71 10.27 11.36
C HIS A 169 -5.53 9.74 9.94
N TRP A 170 -4.27 9.51 9.56
CA TRP A 170 -3.94 8.80 8.34
C TRP A 170 -4.04 7.29 8.56
N LYS A 171 -4.60 6.55 7.58
CA LYS A 171 -4.65 5.08 7.58
C LYS A 171 -3.28 4.43 7.35
N PHE A 172 -2.27 5.19 7.03
CA PHE A 172 -0.88 4.74 6.94
C PHE A 172 -0.05 5.30 8.10
N ASN A 173 0.99 4.58 8.47
CA ASN A 173 1.92 5.00 9.52
C ASN A 173 2.95 5.98 8.93
N LEU A 174 2.59 7.27 8.84
CA LEU A 174 3.41 8.31 8.23
C LEU A 174 4.84 8.36 8.80
N ALA A 175 4.99 8.26 10.13
CA ALA A 175 6.29 8.31 10.79
C ALA A 175 7.18 7.14 10.34
N ALA A 176 6.68 5.90 10.42
CA ALA A 176 7.44 4.72 10.03
C ALA A 176 7.79 4.73 8.52
N LEU A 177 6.87 5.20 7.67
CA LEU A 177 7.14 5.31 6.22
C LEU A 177 8.24 6.33 5.94
N ASN A 178 8.18 7.50 6.57
CA ASN A 178 9.20 8.55 6.41
C ASN A 178 10.58 8.10 6.92
N ASP A 179 10.65 7.51 8.12
CA ASP A 179 11.91 7.08 8.75
C ASP A 179 12.62 5.95 7.97
N ASN A 180 11.87 5.15 7.22
CA ASN A 180 12.41 4.04 6.43
C ASN A 180 12.53 4.34 4.93
N TYR A 181 12.09 5.51 4.45
CA TYR A 181 11.96 5.79 3.03
C TYR A 181 13.29 5.71 2.29
N GLU A 182 14.30 6.49 2.71
CA GLU A 182 15.58 6.57 2.01
C GLU A 182 16.39 5.26 2.05
N ASN A 183 16.36 4.57 3.19
CA ASN A 183 17.24 3.43 3.43
C ASN A 183 16.66 2.08 3.01
N ASN A 184 15.32 1.96 2.96
CA ASN A 184 14.66 0.67 2.82
C ASN A 184 13.61 0.61 1.69
N ILE A 185 13.24 1.75 1.07
CA ILE A 185 12.13 1.84 0.12
C ILE A 185 12.55 2.41 -1.24
N LEU A 186 13.65 3.15 -1.34
CA LEU A 186 14.20 3.65 -2.61
C LEU A 186 15.01 2.58 -3.43
#